data_a03c1be78c4cef2d37ae5217c2c8c7c5
#
_entry.id   a03c1be78c4cef2d37ae5217c2c8c7c5
#
_cell.length_a   1.000
_cell.length_b   1.000
_cell.length_c   1.000
_cell.angle_alpha   90.00
_cell.angle_beta   90.00
_cell.angle_gamma   90.00
#
_symmetry.space_group_name_H-M   'P 1'
#
loop_
_entity.id
_entity.type
_entity.pdbx_description
1 polymer ?
#
loop_
_entity_poly.entity_id
_entity_poly.type
_entity_poly.pdbx_seq_one_letter_code
_entity_poly.pdbx_strand_id
1 'polypeptide(L)'
;MGRLEPASHKKLKVMARFIVIKGVPNSGKTCTMWMIYHMLGHLLQDGNCTHEFKLKNGSWSIFKTPHPIAYFNDKDATDFMAKLIVKDLKIGIISEGDEPIPLENKINEFLSEGMDIIICCVRTRATKYSSLKMFLDKFSGVYKCDWLTLSKGHTKTVSNANQMNTALKVINLI
;
A
#
# COMPACT_ATOMS: atom_id res chain seq x y z
N MET A 1 -48.92 -8.37 21.27
CA MET A 1 -47.90 -9.04 20.43
C MET A 1 -46.83 -8.02 20.05
N GLY A 2 -45.75 -7.92 20.83
CA GLY A 2 -44.65 -7.01 20.59
C GLY A 2 -43.70 -7.62 19.56
N ARG A 3 -43.43 -6.93 18.45
CA ARG A 3 -42.39 -7.28 17.51
C ARG A 3 -41.02 -6.96 18.16
N LEU A 4 -40.21 -7.98 18.38
CA LEU A 4 -38.82 -7.83 18.73
C LEU A 4 -38.09 -7.35 17.46
N GLU A 5 -37.56 -6.13 17.49
CA GLU A 5 -36.64 -5.65 16.48
C GLU A 5 -35.36 -6.48 16.55
N PRO A 6 -34.78 -6.92 15.39
CA PRO A 6 -33.55 -7.66 15.39
C PRO A 6 -32.41 -6.74 15.85
N ALA A 7 -31.66 -7.17 16.87
CA ALA A 7 -30.48 -6.49 17.36
C ALA A 7 -29.50 -6.24 16.21
N SER A 8 -29.22 -4.95 15.95
CA SER A 8 -28.23 -4.53 14.98
C SER A 8 -26.88 -5.10 15.42
N HIS A 9 -26.37 -6.10 14.69
CA HIS A 9 -25.00 -6.56 14.85
C HIS A 9 -24.07 -5.38 14.54
N LYS A 10 -23.57 -4.69 15.57
CA LYS A 10 -22.43 -3.80 15.45
C LYS A 10 -21.27 -4.65 14.93
N LYS A 11 -21.01 -4.55 13.61
CA LYS A 11 -19.79 -5.10 13.01
C LYS A 11 -18.61 -4.54 13.81
N LEU A 12 -17.92 -5.37 14.58
CA LEU A 12 -16.67 -4.99 15.24
C LEU A 12 -15.77 -4.40 14.14
N LYS A 13 -15.46 -3.11 14.27
CA LYS A 13 -14.59 -2.41 13.32
C LYS A 13 -13.21 -3.08 13.43
N VAL A 14 -12.90 -3.95 12.48
CA VAL A 14 -11.57 -4.56 12.38
C VAL A 14 -10.57 -3.41 12.21
N MET A 15 -9.56 -3.34 13.07
CA MET A 15 -8.51 -2.33 12.94
C MET A 15 -7.71 -2.61 11.67
N ALA A 16 -7.39 -1.56 10.94
CA ALA A 16 -6.56 -1.65 9.74
C ALA A 16 -5.23 -2.39 10.04
N ARG A 17 -4.78 -3.16 9.06
CA ARG A 17 -3.48 -3.84 9.08
C ARG A 17 -2.53 -3.13 8.12
N PHE A 18 -1.28 -2.95 8.52
CA PHE A 18 -0.25 -2.38 7.67
C PHE A 18 0.69 -3.45 7.13
N ILE A 19 1.06 -3.31 5.85
CA ILE A 19 2.19 -4.00 5.24
C ILE A 19 3.20 -2.93 4.87
N VAL A 20 4.33 -2.89 5.58
CA VAL A 20 5.30 -1.80 5.49
C VAL A 20 6.58 -2.27 4.83
N ILE A 21 6.91 -1.68 3.67
CA ILE A 21 8.14 -1.96 2.94
C ILE A 21 9.18 -0.91 3.29
N LYS A 22 10.21 -1.31 4.02
CA LYS A 22 11.34 -0.44 4.33
C LYS A 22 12.49 -0.67 3.37
N GLY A 23 13.14 0.41 2.92
CA GLY A 23 14.29 0.31 2.03
C GLY A 23 15.08 1.62 1.98
N VAL A 24 16.36 1.51 1.58
CA VAL A 24 17.23 2.67 1.37
C VAL A 24 16.71 3.52 0.19
N PRO A 25 17.16 4.79 0.04
CA PRO A 25 16.90 5.55 -1.17
C PRO A 25 17.34 4.77 -2.42
N ASN A 26 16.57 4.88 -3.47
CA ASN A 26 16.83 4.21 -4.77
C ASN A 26 16.95 2.68 -4.68
N SER A 27 16.26 2.04 -3.74
CA SER A 27 16.15 0.58 -3.67
C SER A 27 15.05 0.00 -4.58
N GLY A 28 14.31 0.84 -5.30
CA GLY A 28 13.21 0.41 -6.16
C GLY A 28 11.86 0.25 -5.42
N LYS A 29 11.66 0.95 -4.32
CA LYS A 29 10.39 0.89 -3.56
C LYS A 29 9.18 1.22 -4.43
N THR A 30 9.24 2.32 -5.18
CA THR A 30 8.14 2.74 -6.07
C THR A 30 7.85 1.68 -7.14
N CYS A 31 8.89 1.11 -7.77
CA CYS A 31 8.73 0.00 -8.72
C CYS A 31 8.10 -1.24 -8.08
N THR A 32 8.52 -1.59 -6.85
CA THR A 32 7.91 -2.69 -6.09
C THR A 32 6.41 -2.44 -5.85
N MET A 33 6.04 -1.21 -5.50
CA MET A 33 4.64 -0.83 -5.29
C MET A 33 3.81 -0.91 -6.57
N TRP A 34 4.39 -0.54 -7.73
CA TRP A 34 3.75 -0.76 -9.03
C TRP A 34 3.54 -2.24 -9.34
N MET A 35 4.52 -3.09 -9.06
CA MET A 35 4.38 -4.55 -9.21
C MET A 35 3.23 -5.08 -8.33
N ILE A 36 3.17 -4.68 -7.05
CA ILE A 36 2.10 -5.07 -6.14
C ILE A 36 0.73 -4.64 -6.68
N TYR A 37 0.60 -3.37 -7.10
CA TYR A 37 -0.64 -2.84 -7.66
C TYR A 37 -1.11 -3.64 -8.87
N HIS A 38 -0.21 -3.92 -9.82
CA HIS A 38 -0.54 -4.70 -11.01
C HIS A 38 -0.88 -6.15 -10.67
N MET A 39 -0.12 -6.79 -9.79
CA MET A 39 -0.41 -8.17 -9.37
C MET A 39 -1.78 -8.25 -8.70
N LEU A 40 -2.08 -7.36 -7.77
CA LEU A 40 -3.41 -7.34 -7.13
C LEU A 40 -4.51 -7.08 -8.15
N GLY A 41 -4.33 -6.13 -9.06
CA GLY A 41 -5.31 -5.81 -10.09
C GLY A 41 -5.54 -6.95 -11.08
N HIS A 42 -4.50 -7.73 -11.42
CA HIS A 42 -4.62 -8.85 -12.38
C HIS A 42 -5.09 -10.16 -11.75
N LEU A 43 -4.65 -10.47 -10.53
CA LEU A 43 -5.06 -11.70 -9.85
C LEU A 43 -6.53 -11.71 -9.43
N LEU A 44 -7.17 -10.55 -9.43
CA LEU A 44 -8.51 -10.34 -8.89
C LEU A 44 -9.53 -9.99 -9.99
N GLN A 45 -9.21 -10.29 -11.25
CA GLN A 45 -10.07 -10.06 -12.41
C GLN A 45 -11.28 -11.01 -12.44
N ASP A 46 -12.14 -10.95 -11.45
CA ASP A 46 -13.50 -11.48 -11.53
C ASP A 46 -14.47 -10.44 -12.11
N GLY A 47 -14.02 -9.64 -13.08
CA GLY A 47 -14.85 -8.75 -13.91
C GLY A 47 -15.49 -7.55 -13.21
N ASN A 48 -15.50 -7.47 -11.89
CA ASN A 48 -16.19 -6.43 -11.10
C ASN A 48 -15.27 -5.56 -10.22
N CYS A 49 -13.97 -5.70 -10.35
CA CYS A 49 -13.03 -4.85 -9.59
C CYS A 49 -12.94 -3.45 -10.20
N THR A 50 -13.43 -2.46 -9.48
CA THR A 50 -13.10 -1.05 -9.73
C THR A 50 -11.92 -0.66 -8.85
N HIS A 51 -10.97 0.08 -9.39
CA HIS A 51 -9.88 0.68 -8.62
C HIS A 51 -9.96 2.18 -8.72
N GLU A 52 -9.67 2.84 -7.62
CA GLU A 52 -9.35 4.26 -7.62
C GLU A 52 -7.83 4.41 -7.67
N PHE A 53 -7.35 5.29 -8.53
CA PHE A 53 -5.93 5.51 -8.72
C PHE A 53 -5.61 7.00 -8.88
N LYS A 54 -4.47 7.43 -8.33
CA LYS A 54 -3.99 8.81 -8.40
C LYS A 54 -2.47 8.83 -8.48
N LEU A 55 -1.90 9.49 -9.50
CA LEU A 55 -0.48 9.87 -9.52
C LEU A 55 -0.20 10.97 -8.48
N LYS A 56 1.05 11.13 -8.07
CA LYS A 56 1.49 12.07 -7.02
C LYS A 56 0.86 13.47 -7.11
N ASN A 57 0.77 14.02 -8.31
CA ASN A 57 0.23 15.36 -8.56
C ASN A 57 -1.10 15.34 -9.33
N GLY A 58 -1.78 14.19 -9.37
CA GLY A 58 -3.01 13.99 -10.12
C GLY A 58 -4.25 13.99 -9.25
N SER A 59 -5.40 13.90 -9.90
CA SER A 59 -6.71 13.66 -9.27
C SER A 59 -7.01 12.17 -9.19
N TRP A 60 -7.93 11.77 -8.32
CA TRP A 60 -8.46 10.42 -8.29
C TRP A 60 -9.21 10.09 -9.56
N SER A 61 -8.96 8.94 -10.14
CA SER A 61 -9.65 8.39 -11.30
C SER A 61 -10.06 6.96 -11.04
N ILE A 62 -11.20 6.54 -11.58
CA ILE A 62 -11.74 5.18 -11.41
C ILE A 62 -11.43 4.37 -12.66
N PHE A 63 -10.86 3.19 -12.48
CA PHE A 63 -10.52 2.25 -13.54
C PHE A 63 -11.17 0.88 -13.28
N LYS A 64 -11.55 0.19 -14.37
CA LYS A 64 -12.03 -1.22 -14.33
C LYS A 64 -10.89 -2.23 -14.45
N THR A 65 -9.75 -1.78 -14.94
CA THR A 65 -8.53 -2.58 -15.09
C THR A 65 -7.38 -1.82 -14.45
N PRO A 66 -6.28 -2.47 -14.05
CA PRO A 66 -5.10 -1.77 -13.56
C PRO A 66 -4.67 -0.67 -14.53
N HIS A 67 -4.25 0.47 -14.01
CA HIS A 67 -3.79 1.58 -14.82
C HIS A 67 -2.71 1.09 -15.81
N PRO A 68 -2.81 1.38 -17.12
CA PRO A 68 -1.98 0.75 -18.16
C PRO A 68 -0.50 1.12 -18.09
N ILE A 69 -0.13 2.10 -17.27
CA ILE A 69 1.26 2.55 -17.14
C ILE A 69 2.01 1.59 -16.22
N ALA A 70 2.63 0.58 -16.80
CA ALA A 70 3.56 -0.30 -16.11
C ALA A 70 4.97 0.32 -16.13
N TYR A 71 5.29 1.13 -15.15
CA TYR A 71 6.66 1.63 -14.99
C TYR A 71 7.52 0.58 -14.30
N PHE A 72 8.10 -0.31 -15.09
CA PHE A 72 9.10 -1.27 -14.61
C PHE A 72 10.52 -0.70 -14.62
N ASN A 73 10.67 0.59 -14.93
CA ASN A 73 11.97 1.23 -15.02
C ASN A 73 12.13 2.21 -13.86
N ASP A 74 13.16 2.02 -13.01
CA ASP A 74 13.44 2.85 -11.82
C ASP A 74 13.55 4.35 -12.12
N LYS A 75 13.89 4.72 -13.35
CA LYS A 75 14.06 6.13 -13.74
C LYS A 75 12.74 6.86 -13.99
N ASP A 76 11.70 6.12 -14.35
CA ASP A 76 10.41 6.69 -14.78
C ASP A 76 9.27 6.36 -13.81
N ALA A 77 9.55 5.61 -12.75
CA ALA A 77 8.56 5.24 -11.76
C ALA A 77 8.09 6.47 -10.97
N THR A 78 6.88 6.89 -11.24
CA THR A 78 6.23 8.00 -10.54
C THR A 78 5.48 7.48 -9.32
N ASP A 79 5.54 8.23 -8.21
CA ASP A 79 4.77 7.91 -7.02
C ASP A 79 3.26 8.03 -7.26
N PHE A 80 2.52 7.13 -6.62
CA PHE A 80 1.08 7.01 -6.76
C PHE A 80 0.39 6.59 -5.46
N MET A 81 -0.92 6.71 -5.46
CA MET A 81 -1.84 6.10 -4.51
C MET A 81 -2.87 5.27 -5.26
N ALA A 82 -3.29 4.15 -4.69
CA ALA A 82 -4.38 3.35 -5.24
C ALA A 82 -5.27 2.79 -4.13
N LYS A 83 -6.56 2.62 -4.45
CA LYS A 83 -7.55 1.96 -3.61
C LYS A 83 -8.17 0.82 -4.41
N LEU A 84 -8.14 -0.38 -3.86
CA LEU A 84 -8.67 -1.58 -4.49
C LEU A 84 -9.65 -2.26 -3.53
N ILE A 85 -10.68 -2.87 -4.09
CA ILE A 85 -11.58 -3.75 -3.34
C ILE A 85 -11.35 -5.17 -3.83
N VAL A 86 -10.91 -6.03 -2.93
CA VAL A 86 -10.48 -7.39 -3.22
C VAL A 86 -11.21 -8.32 -2.30
N LYS A 87 -12.13 -9.14 -2.82
CA LYS A 87 -12.91 -10.07 -1.98
C LYS A 87 -13.46 -9.39 -0.72
N ASP A 88 -14.09 -8.24 -0.90
CA ASP A 88 -14.62 -7.38 0.18
C ASP A 88 -13.59 -6.68 1.08
N LEU A 89 -12.30 -6.91 0.88
CA LEU A 89 -11.23 -6.17 1.55
C LEU A 89 -10.92 -4.86 0.83
N LYS A 90 -10.89 -3.78 1.56
CA LYS A 90 -10.44 -2.47 1.07
C LYS A 90 -8.95 -2.35 1.27
N ILE A 91 -8.20 -2.28 0.18
CA ILE A 91 -6.74 -2.20 0.18
C ILE A 91 -6.30 -0.83 -0.33
N GLY A 92 -5.55 -0.11 0.50
CA GLY A 92 -4.90 1.15 0.12
C GLY A 92 -3.41 0.92 -0.18
N ILE A 93 -2.90 1.51 -1.25
CA ILE A 93 -1.48 1.48 -1.63
C ILE A 93 -0.94 2.91 -1.68
N ILE A 94 0.18 3.16 -0.99
CA ILE A 94 0.89 4.44 -0.95
C ILE A 94 2.35 4.19 -1.34
N SER A 95 2.74 4.60 -2.54
CA SER A 95 4.13 4.38 -3.01
C SER A 95 5.10 5.44 -2.52
N GLU A 96 4.64 6.66 -2.27
CA GLU A 96 5.46 7.75 -1.73
C GLU A 96 5.67 7.56 -0.22
N GLY A 97 6.90 7.28 0.17
CA GLY A 97 7.24 6.99 1.57
C GLY A 97 8.51 7.69 2.07
N ASP A 98 9.02 8.64 1.32
CA ASP A 98 10.28 9.29 1.63
C ASP A 98 10.14 10.42 2.65
N GLU A 99 9.04 11.14 2.63
CA GLU A 99 8.76 12.29 3.49
C GLU A 99 7.72 11.95 4.55
N PRO A 100 7.97 12.28 5.84
CA PRO A 100 7.09 11.87 6.94
C PRO A 100 5.71 12.52 6.89
N ILE A 101 5.62 13.83 6.67
CA ILE A 101 4.35 14.56 6.70
C ILE A 101 3.40 14.15 5.56
N PRO A 102 3.82 14.11 4.29
CA PRO A 102 2.97 13.62 3.22
C PRO A 102 2.52 12.18 3.42
N LEU A 103 3.40 11.30 3.90
CA LEU A 103 3.04 9.90 4.19
C LEU A 103 2.00 9.80 5.30
N GLU A 104 2.18 10.53 6.40
CA GLU A 104 1.23 10.56 7.50
C GLU A 104 -0.17 11.00 7.05
N ASN A 105 -0.25 12.08 6.27
CA ASN A 105 -1.52 12.60 5.76
C ASN A 105 -2.25 11.55 4.89
N LYS A 106 -1.53 10.85 4.02
CA LYS A 106 -2.07 9.80 3.16
C LYS A 106 -2.55 8.58 3.96
N ILE A 107 -1.79 8.18 4.98
CA ILE A 107 -2.20 7.11 5.88
C ILE A 107 -3.49 7.49 6.61
N ASN A 108 -3.58 8.71 7.15
CA ASN A 108 -4.77 9.19 7.84
C ASN A 108 -5.99 9.29 6.91
N GLU A 109 -5.80 9.71 5.63
CA GLU A 109 -6.84 9.67 4.59
C GLU A 109 -7.38 8.24 4.46
N PHE A 110 -6.53 7.24 4.27
CA PHE A 110 -6.93 5.84 4.10
C PHE A 110 -7.58 5.23 5.36
N LEU A 111 -7.09 5.58 6.53
CA LEU A 111 -7.71 5.16 7.80
C LEU A 111 -9.10 5.75 7.96
N SER A 112 -9.31 7.01 7.59
CA SER A 112 -10.62 7.67 7.66
C SER A 112 -11.63 7.07 6.67
N GLU A 113 -11.17 6.56 5.54
CA GLU A 113 -11.99 5.87 4.54
C GLU A 113 -12.25 4.39 4.89
N GLY A 114 -11.67 3.90 5.98
CA GLY A 114 -11.88 2.53 6.48
C GLY A 114 -11.23 1.46 5.63
N MET A 115 -9.98 1.70 5.17
CA MET A 115 -9.18 0.65 4.55
C MET A 115 -8.89 -0.47 5.54
N ASP A 116 -9.01 -1.72 5.10
CA ASP A 116 -8.72 -2.90 5.90
C ASP A 116 -7.23 -3.21 5.91
N ILE A 117 -6.56 -2.98 4.78
CA ILE A 117 -5.11 -3.17 4.61
C ILE A 117 -4.53 -1.90 3.99
N ILE A 118 -3.43 -1.40 4.56
CA ILE A 118 -2.68 -0.28 3.99
C ILE A 118 -1.25 -0.76 3.70
N ILE A 119 -0.86 -0.72 2.43
CA ILE A 119 0.48 -1.06 1.96
C ILE A 119 1.23 0.25 1.73
N CYS A 120 2.35 0.45 2.42
CA CYS A 120 3.13 1.68 2.28
C CYS A 120 4.64 1.43 2.33
N CYS A 121 5.40 2.43 1.89
CA CYS A 121 6.85 2.42 1.93
C CYS A 121 7.38 3.39 2.99
N VAL A 122 8.52 3.06 3.59
CA VAL A 122 9.28 3.96 4.47
C VAL A 122 10.79 3.87 4.20
N ARG A 123 11.53 4.92 4.52
CA ARG A 123 13.00 4.89 4.45
C ARG A 123 13.58 4.10 5.62
N THR A 124 14.66 3.34 5.37
CA THR A 124 15.31 2.49 6.38
C THR A 124 15.92 3.29 7.53
N ARG A 125 16.40 4.51 7.29
CA ARG A 125 17.08 5.30 8.32
C ARG A 125 16.05 5.98 9.23
N ALA A 126 16.09 5.64 10.52
CA ALA A 126 15.29 6.28 11.56
C ALA A 126 15.98 7.56 12.08
N THR A 127 16.12 8.57 11.22
CA THR A 127 16.54 9.91 11.66
C THR A 127 15.35 10.64 12.30
N LYS A 128 15.61 11.73 13.06
CA LYS A 128 14.59 12.50 13.79
C LYS A 128 13.37 12.90 12.90
N TYR A 129 13.59 13.08 11.61
CA TYR A 129 12.56 13.53 10.66
C TYR A 129 12.31 12.51 9.54
N SER A 130 12.57 11.22 9.75
CA SER A 130 12.35 10.20 8.73
C SER A 130 10.94 9.64 8.75
N SER A 131 10.48 9.16 7.60
CA SER A 131 9.20 8.47 7.49
C SER A 131 9.14 7.20 8.35
N LEU A 132 10.26 6.48 8.51
CA LEU A 132 10.34 5.32 9.41
C LEU A 132 10.10 5.75 10.86
N LYS A 133 10.75 6.81 11.34
CA LYS A 133 10.57 7.28 12.72
C LYS A 133 9.13 7.72 12.97
N MET A 134 8.55 8.50 12.06
CA MET A 134 7.15 8.92 12.12
C MET A 134 6.23 7.70 12.21
N PHE A 135 6.43 6.68 11.34
CA PHE A 135 5.59 5.49 11.31
C PHE A 135 5.70 4.68 12.60
N LEU A 136 6.92 4.50 13.12
CA LEU A 136 7.16 3.80 14.39
C LEU A 136 6.45 4.49 15.56
N ASP A 137 6.54 5.82 15.63
CA ASP A 137 5.97 6.59 16.74
C ASP A 137 4.43 6.64 16.70
N LYS A 138 3.81 6.69 15.51
CA LYS A 138 2.38 6.98 15.38
C LYS A 138 1.52 5.75 15.08
N PHE A 139 2.05 4.76 14.38
CA PHE A 139 1.23 3.67 13.85
C PHE A 139 1.64 2.28 14.36
N SER A 140 2.94 1.99 14.50
CA SER A 140 3.38 0.62 14.78
C SER A 140 2.98 0.08 16.15
N GLY A 141 2.73 0.95 17.12
CA GLY A 141 2.25 0.55 18.46
C GLY A 141 0.72 0.40 18.56
N VAL A 142 -0.01 0.85 17.55
CA VAL A 142 -1.48 0.88 17.55
C VAL A 142 -2.06 -0.17 16.60
N TYR A 143 -1.41 -0.42 15.48
CA TYR A 143 -1.90 -1.28 14.41
C TYR A 143 -1.02 -2.52 14.23
N LYS A 144 -1.62 -3.60 13.71
CA LYS A 144 -0.84 -4.77 13.28
C LYS A 144 0.00 -4.38 12.06
N CYS A 145 1.31 -4.58 12.14
CA CYS A 145 2.26 -4.23 11.09
C CYS A 145 3.09 -5.43 10.67
N ASP A 146 3.07 -5.76 9.38
CA ASP A 146 3.97 -6.72 8.75
C ASP A 146 5.10 -5.96 8.06
N TRP A 147 6.33 -6.22 8.48
CA TRP A 147 7.51 -5.51 8.01
C TRP A 147 8.28 -6.32 6.97
N LEU A 148 8.49 -5.72 5.80
CA LEU A 148 9.33 -6.26 4.75
C LEU A 148 10.53 -5.32 4.50
N THR A 149 11.69 -5.89 4.21
CA THR A 149 12.88 -5.10 3.85
C THR A 149 13.20 -5.32 2.39
N LEU A 150 13.25 -4.23 1.63
CA LEU A 150 13.70 -4.22 0.25
C LEU A 150 15.19 -3.89 0.22
N SER A 151 16.02 -4.88 -0.12
CA SER A 151 17.45 -4.72 -0.26
C SER A 151 17.81 -4.15 -1.64
N LYS A 152 18.74 -3.19 -1.68
CA LYS A 152 19.30 -2.71 -2.93
C LYS A 152 20.22 -3.78 -3.50
N GLY A 153 20.00 -4.19 -4.76
CA GLY A 153 20.88 -5.12 -5.46
C GLY A 153 22.15 -4.43 -5.97
N HIS A 154 23.21 -5.21 -6.12
CA HIS A 154 24.47 -4.73 -6.70
C HIS A 154 24.39 -4.56 -8.22
N THR A 155 23.46 -5.26 -8.87
CA THR A 155 23.18 -5.14 -10.31
C THR A 155 21.68 -4.88 -10.52
N LYS A 156 21.31 -4.42 -11.72
CA LYS A 156 19.90 -4.22 -12.10
C LYS A 156 19.08 -5.52 -11.99
N THR A 157 19.66 -6.63 -12.42
CA THR A 157 19.01 -7.95 -12.37
C THR A 157 18.70 -8.38 -10.92
N VAL A 158 19.68 -8.22 -10.01
CA VAL A 158 19.48 -8.54 -8.58
C VAL A 158 18.46 -7.60 -7.94
N SER A 159 18.48 -6.31 -8.29
CA SER A 159 17.47 -5.36 -7.83
C SER A 159 16.07 -5.75 -8.27
N ASN A 160 15.88 -6.11 -9.53
CA ASN A 160 14.58 -6.54 -10.05
C ASN A 160 14.07 -7.83 -9.38
N ALA A 161 14.96 -8.80 -9.15
CA ALA A 161 14.62 -10.01 -8.41
C ALA A 161 14.19 -9.72 -6.98
N ASN A 162 14.88 -8.82 -6.27
CA ASN A 162 14.52 -8.40 -4.92
C ASN A 162 13.17 -7.70 -4.88
N GLN A 163 12.87 -6.84 -5.86
CA GLN A 163 11.58 -6.16 -6.00
C GLN A 163 10.45 -7.16 -6.23
N MET A 164 10.63 -8.10 -7.16
CA MET A 164 9.65 -9.14 -7.47
C MET A 164 9.39 -10.04 -6.26
N ASN A 165 10.44 -10.51 -5.59
CA ASN A 165 10.31 -11.34 -4.39
C ASN A 165 9.59 -10.60 -3.26
N THR A 166 9.84 -9.30 -3.10
CA THR A 166 9.15 -8.48 -2.09
C THR A 166 7.68 -8.32 -2.46
N ALA A 167 7.37 -8.05 -3.73
CA ALA A 167 5.99 -7.96 -4.20
C ALA A 167 5.21 -9.27 -3.97
N LEU A 168 5.80 -10.42 -4.32
CA LEU A 168 5.19 -11.73 -4.07
C LEU A 168 4.94 -11.99 -2.57
N LYS A 169 5.87 -11.59 -1.69
CA LYS A 169 5.65 -11.68 -0.24
C LYS A 169 4.45 -10.86 0.22
N VAL A 170 4.28 -9.64 -0.33
CA VAL A 170 3.10 -8.80 -0.02
C VAL A 170 1.82 -9.50 -0.46
N ILE A 171 1.78 -10.04 -1.68
CA ILE A 171 0.59 -10.77 -2.19
C ILE A 171 0.23 -11.96 -1.30
N ASN A 172 1.21 -12.69 -0.80
CA ASN A 172 0.99 -13.83 0.09
C ASN A 172 0.52 -13.44 1.51
N LEU A 173 0.63 -12.17 1.89
CA LEU A 173 0.15 -11.65 3.16
C LEU A 173 -1.32 -11.20 3.10
N ILE A 174 -1.90 -11.02 1.94
CA ILE A 174 -3.28 -10.60 1.69
C ILE A 174 -4.21 -11.81 1.54
#